data_b207413e646551932b41ebdc0c5d06c6
#
_entry.id   b207413e646551932b41ebdc0c5d06c6
#
_cell.length_a   1.000
_cell.length_b   1.000
_cell.length_c   1.000
_cell.angle_alpha   90.00
_cell.angle_beta   90.00
_cell.angle_gamma   90.00
#
_symmetry.space_group_name_H-M   'P 1'
#
loop_
_entity.id
_entity.type
_entity.pdbx_description
1 polymer ?
#
loop_
_entity_poly.entity_id
_entity_poly.type
_entity_poly.pdbx_seq_one_letter_code
_entity_poly.pdbx_strand_id
1 'polypeptide(L)'
;MPMEALHACTRVVYLGPQSTIVTARSMDWASDMGTNLWAFPRGMKRDGAAGAKSIRWTSKYGSVVAAGFDAGTADGMNEKGLVANLLYLTESEYVKPTPNDKRKPLSVSAWTQYVLDNYATVAEAVKDLRKEPFYVVPTMTPDGKPGQLHLSISDATGDSAIFEYVGGKLNIHHSREFQVMTNSPVYDQQIALNNYWEQIGGTTMLPGTNRAADRFVRASFYINAIPKTSNINEAIAAVFSVIRNASVPLGITTPGQPNISSTLWRSVSDHKNKRYFFESTRSPNVFWVNLSDMDFAEGKPTKKLTLTNGAVFAGNTAAQFKPAEPFKFLAAEVK
;
A
#
# COMPACT_ATOMS: atom_id res chain seq x y z
N MET A 1 11.45 13.50 -25.33
CA MET A 1 10.84 12.36 -24.65
C MET A 1 9.62 12.90 -23.92
N PRO A 2 8.42 12.33 -24.07
CA PRO A 2 7.32 12.72 -23.21
C PRO A 2 7.75 12.45 -21.76
N MET A 3 7.72 13.48 -20.93
CA MET A 3 7.90 13.31 -19.50
C MET A 3 6.68 12.54 -19.00
N GLU A 4 6.89 11.27 -18.67
CA GLU A 4 5.86 10.44 -18.06
C GLU A 4 5.35 11.09 -16.79
N ALA A 5 4.04 11.03 -16.58
CA ALA A 5 3.41 11.54 -15.38
C ALA A 5 4.08 10.89 -14.16
N LEU A 6 4.76 11.68 -13.34
CA LEU A 6 5.44 11.21 -12.15
C LEU A 6 4.38 10.77 -11.14
N HIS A 7 4.05 9.48 -11.14
CA HIS A 7 3.30 8.89 -10.04
C HIS A 7 4.25 8.75 -8.86
N ALA A 8 3.80 9.17 -7.70
CA ALA A 8 4.63 9.23 -6.51
C ALA A 8 3.89 8.51 -5.37
N CYS A 9 4.51 7.51 -4.78
CA CYS A 9 4.10 6.87 -3.54
C CYS A 9 5.36 6.43 -2.80
N THR A 10 5.30 6.32 -1.50
CA THR A 10 6.42 5.83 -0.70
C THR A 10 5.89 4.90 0.38
N ARG A 11 6.59 3.79 0.61
CA ARG A 11 6.36 2.89 1.73
C ARG A 11 7.68 2.73 2.50
N VAL A 12 7.60 2.72 3.84
CA VAL A 12 8.73 2.46 4.74
C VAL A 12 8.33 1.48 5.84
N VAL A 13 9.29 0.66 6.30
CA VAL A 13 9.14 -0.20 7.49
C VAL A 13 10.20 0.18 8.51
N TYR A 14 9.77 0.55 9.69
CA TYR A 14 10.62 0.79 10.84
C TYR A 14 10.82 -0.52 11.61
N LEU A 15 12.08 -0.83 11.91
CA LEU A 15 12.48 -1.99 12.71
C LEU A 15 13.09 -1.49 14.03
N GLY A 16 12.28 -1.49 15.07
CA GLY A 16 12.67 -1.10 16.42
C GLY A 16 12.91 -2.31 17.32
N PRO A 17 13.45 -2.08 18.53
CA PRO A 17 13.65 -3.11 19.54
C PRO A 17 12.32 -3.66 20.08
N GLN A 18 12.35 -4.82 20.73
CA GLN A 18 11.19 -5.47 21.36
C GLN A 18 9.99 -5.64 20.41
N SER A 19 10.26 -5.97 19.13
CA SER A 19 9.26 -6.13 18.09
C SER A 19 8.41 -4.87 17.86
N THR A 20 9.00 -3.69 18.04
CA THR A 20 8.38 -2.41 17.68
C THR A 20 8.49 -2.22 16.16
N ILE A 21 7.52 -2.76 15.44
CA ILE A 21 7.47 -2.71 13.98
C ILE A 21 6.36 -1.76 13.55
N VAL A 22 6.72 -0.80 12.68
CA VAL A 22 5.78 0.20 12.17
C VAL A 22 5.96 0.33 10.66
N THR A 23 4.89 0.19 9.90
CA THR A 23 4.89 0.44 8.45
C THR A 23 4.17 1.73 8.16
N ALA A 24 4.72 2.57 7.30
CA ALA A 24 4.04 3.77 6.81
C ALA A 24 4.06 3.83 5.28
N ARG A 25 3.03 4.51 4.74
CA ARG A 25 3.01 4.82 3.30
C ARG A 25 2.40 6.21 3.04
N SER A 26 2.84 6.87 1.96
CA SER A 26 2.17 8.03 1.35
C SER A 26 1.45 7.60 0.07
N MET A 27 0.19 8.03 -0.07
CA MET A 27 -0.55 7.93 -1.32
C MET A 27 -0.42 9.23 -2.07
N ASP A 28 0.25 9.17 -3.19
CA ASP A 28 0.44 10.33 -4.04
C ASP A 28 -0.25 10.05 -5.39
N TRP A 29 -1.16 10.96 -5.79
CA TRP A 29 -1.93 10.79 -7.01
C TRP A 29 -2.27 12.16 -7.62
N ALA A 30 -2.58 12.18 -8.93
CA ALA A 30 -2.83 13.43 -9.64
C ALA A 30 -4.24 13.99 -9.38
N SER A 31 -5.21 13.13 -9.11
CA SER A 31 -6.61 13.50 -8.88
C SER A 31 -7.08 13.02 -7.50
N ASP A 32 -8.18 13.58 -7.00
CA ASP A 32 -8.80 13.08 -5.78
C ASP A 32 -9.36 11.68 -6.02
N MET A 33 -8.91 10.73 -5.22
CA MET A 33 -9.36 9.34 -5.29
C MET A 33 -10.63 9.07 -4.48
N GLY A 34 -11.19 10.07 -3.81
CA GLY A 34 -12.35 9.88 -2.94
C GLY A 34 -12.15 8.79 -1.89
N THR A 35 -10.94 8.69 -1.34
CA THR A 35 -10.55 7.61 -0.42
C THR A 35 -11.39 7.62 0.84
N ASN A 36 -11.90 6.44 1.20
CA ASN A 36 -12.59 6.16 2.46
C ASN A 36 -11.92 4.97 3.15
N LEU A 37 -12.15 4.83 4.46
CA LEU A 37 -11.75 3.61 5.18
C LEU A 37 -12.90 2.62 5.23
N TRP A 38 -12.56 1.36 5.02
CA TRP A 38 -13.50 0.25 5.06
C TRP A 38 -13.05 -0.79 6.06
N ALA A 39 -14.00 -1.38 6.77
CA ALA A 39 -13.79 -2.52 7.64
C ALA A 39 -14.54 -3.73 7.09
N PHE A 40 -13.80 -4.77 6.76
CA PHE A 40 -14.32 -6.01 6.19
C PHE A 40 -14.24 -7.15 7.20
N PRO A 41 -15.34 -7.85 7.50
CA PRO A 41 -15.31 -9.01 8.38
C PRO A 41 -14.74 -10.26 7.68
N ARG A 42 -14.55 -11.32 8.47
CA ARG A 42 -14.25 -12.68 7.97
C ARG A 42 -15.47 -13.26 7.25
N GLY A 43 -15.23 -14.31 6.45
CA GLY A 43 -16.29 -15.07 5.79
C GLY A 43 -16.88 -14.39 4.56
N MET A 44 -16.34 -13.25 4.12
CA MET A 44 -16.83 -12.58 2.92
C MET A 44 -16.48 -13.37 1.67
N LYS A 45 -17.48 -13.67 0.86
CA LYS A 45 -17.28 -14.25 -0.48
C LYS A 45 -16.82 -13.17 -1.43
N ARG A 46 -15.67 -13.36 -2.04
CA ARG A 46 -15.01 -12.41 -2.93
C ARG A 46 -14.93 -12.93 -4.36
N ASP A 47 -14.99 -12.02 -5.30
CA ASP A 47 -14.72 -12.26 -6.71
C ASP A 47 -13.54 -11.36 -7.13
N GLY A 48 -12.57 -11.92 -7.84
CA GLY A 48 -11.38 -11.19 -8.28
C GLY A 48 -11.59 -10.21 -9.42
N ALA A 49 -12.83 -9.97 -9.84
CA ALA A 49 -13.23 -8.96 -10.83
C ALA A 49 -12.49 -9.03 -12.18
N ALA A 50 -12.17 -10.23 -12.64
CA ALA A 50 -11.48 -10.46 -13.91
C ALA A 50 -12.28 -11.39 -14.85
N GLY A 51 -13.58 -11.14 -14.98
CA GLY A 51 -14.50 -11.87 -15.83
C GLY A 51 -15.01 -13.19 -15.23
N ALA A 52 -15.68 -13.99 -16.02
CA ALA A 52 -16.37 -15.21 -15.56
C ALA A 52 -15.43 -16.26 -14.95
N LYS A 53 -14.17 -16.28 -15.38
CA LYS A 53 -13.12 -17.21 -14.90
C LYS A 53 -12.34 -16.65 -13.71
N SER A 54 -12.71 -15.50 -13.18
CA SER A 54 -12.03 -14.85 -12.06
C SER A 54 -11.84 -15.78 -10.87
N ILE A 55 -10.72 -15.62 -10.17
CA ILE A 55 -10.51 -16.32 -8.90
C ILE A 55 -11.58 -15.88 -7.89
N ARG A 56 -12.07 -16.85 -7.11
CA ARG A 56 -13.01 -16.59 -6.00
C ARG A 56 -12.43 -17.14 -4.71
N TRP A 57 -12.64 -16.41 -3.62
CA TRP A 57 -12.17 -16.84 -2.30
C TRP A 57 -13.17 -16.42 -1.22
N THR A 58 -12.96 -16.94 -0.04
CA THR A 58 -13.65 -16.49 1.17
C THR A 58 -12.62 -15.90 2.11
N SER A 59 -12.84 -14.68 2.62
CA SER A 59 -11.88 -14.02 3.51
C SER A 59 -11.68 -14.81 4.80
N LYS A 60 -10.43 -15.16 5.11
CA LYS A 60 -10.06 -15.82 6.36
C LYS A 60 -9.90 -14.81 7.49
N TYR A 61 -9.51 -13.59 7.15
CA TYR A 61 -9.23 -12.53 8.11
C TYR A 61 -10.04 -11.28 7.81
N GLY A 62 -10.46 -10.58 8.88
CA GLY A 62 -11.00 -9.25 8.77
C GLY A 62 -9.89 -8.21 8.59
N SER A 63 -10.23 -7.08 8.02
CA SER A 63 -9.26 -6.02 7.71
C SER A 63 -9.86 -4.62 7.78
N VAL A 64 -9.00 -3.64 8.05
CA VAL A 64 -9.27 -2.21 7.80
C VAL A 64 -8.44 -1.77 6.62
N VAL A 65 -9.06 -1.14 5.64
CA VAL A 65 -8.40 -0.76 4.39
C VAL A 65 -8.75 0.66 3.96
N ALA A 66 -7.82 1.31 3.27
CA ALA A 66 -8.05 2.53 2.52
C ALA A 66 -8.33 2.17 1.05
N ALA A 67 -9.49 2.58 0.55
CA ALA A 67 -9.91 2.30 -0.81
C ALA A 67 -9.52 3.43 -1.76
N GLY A 68 -9.06 3.07 -2.96
CA GLY A 68 -8.97 4.01 -4.07
C GLY A 68 -10.28 4.01 -4.86
N PHE A 69 -10.88 5.18 -5.04
CA PHE A 69 -12.15 5.38 -5.77
C PHE A 69 -13.34 4.54 -5.23
N ASP A 70 -13.27 4.07 -3.99
CA ASP A 70 -14.16 3.03 -3.48
C ASP A 70 -14.35 1.84 -4.46
N ALA A 71 -13.27 1.45 -5.14
CA ALA A 71 -13.30 0.43 -6.19
C ALA A 71 -12.04 -0.46 -6.23
N GLY A 72 -11.11 -0.25 -5.31
CA GLY A 72 -9.91 -1.07 -5.14
C GLY A 72 -9.25 -0.86 -3.80
N THR A 73 -8.64 -1.89 -3.25
CA THR A 73 -7.90 -1.81 -1.99
C THR A 73 -6.49 -1.31 -2.26
N ALA A 74 -6.20 -0.07 -1.84
CA ALA A 74 -4.90 0.56 -2.06
C ALA A 74 -3.92 0.33 -0.91
N ASP A 75 -4.44 0.13 0.30
CA ASP A 75 -3.66 0.02 1.54
C ASP A 75 -4.50 -0.64 2.63
N GLY A 76 -3.89 -1.28 3.59
CA GLY A 76 -4.63 -1.81 4.73
C GLY A 76 -3.84 -2.72 5.66
N MET A 77 -4.49 -3.03 6.76
CA MET A 77 -4.01 -3.97 7.77
C MET A 77 -5.12 -4.99 8.09
N ASN A 78 -4.75 -6.27 8.18
CA ASN A 78 -5.68 -7.28 8.67
C ASN A 78 -5.57 -7.50 10.19
N GLU A 79 -6.52 -8.22 10.75
CA GLU A 79 -6.61 -8.51 12.20
C GLU A 79 -5.43 -9.34 12.74
N LYS A 80 -4.58 -9.90 11.87
CA LYS A 80 -3.33 -10.58 12.25
C LYS A 80 -2.14 -9.63 12.30
N GLY A 81 -2.31 -8.39 11.81
CA GLY A 81 -1.25 -7.39 11.76
C GLY A 81 -0.43 -7.45 10.48
N LEU A 82 -0.85 -8.21 9.46
CA LEU A 82 -0.27 -8.11 8.12
C LEU A 82 -0.72 -6.80 7.49
N VAL A 83 0.23 -6.04 6.97
CA VAL A 83 0.01 -4.79 6.22
C VAL A 83 0.33 -5.02 4.75
N ALA A 84 -0.50 -4.48 3.87
CA ALA A 84 -0.30 -4.55 2.44
C ALA A 84 -0.51 -3.16 1.81
N ASN A 85 0.42 -2.78 0.92
CA ASN A 85 0.46 -1.46 0.30
C ASN A 85 0.64 -1.62 -1.22
N LEU A 86 -0.28 -1.07 -2.00
CA LEU A 86 -0.25 -1.09 -3.46
C LEU A 86 0.21 0.27 -3.97
N LEU A 87 1.30 0.29 -4.74
CA LEU A 87 1.92 1.49 -5.27
C LEU A 87 1.99 1.42 -6.81
N TYR A 88 2.14 2.57 -7.45
CA TYR A 88 2.28 2.64 -8.91
C TYR A 88 3.72 2.27 -9.32
N LEU A 89 3.84 1.49 -10.41
CA LEU A 89 5.11 1.15 -11.05
C LEU A 89 4.90 1.17 -12.58
N THR A 90 5.44 2.16 -13.25
CA THR A 90 5.28 2.34 -14.71
C THR A 90 5.77 1.12 -15.51
N GLU A 91 6.81 0.46 -15.01
CA GLU A 91 7.44 -0.71 -15.64
C GLU A 91 6.66 -2.01 -15.39
N SER A 92 5.53 -1.98 -14.67
CA SER A 92 4.71 -3.19 -14.46
C SER A 92 4.18 -3.73 -15.79
N GLU A 93 4.62 -4.93 -16.11
CA GLU A 93 4.11 -5.73 -17.24
C GLU A 93 3.61 -7.06 -16.71
N TYR A 94 2.29 -7.23 -16.66
CA TYR A 94 1.67 -8.44 -16.16
C TYR A 94 1.80 -9.62 -17.12
N VAL A 95 1.60 -10.82 -16.57
CA VAL A 95 1.62 -12.05 -17.34
C VAL A 95 0.60 -11.99 -18.48
N LYS A 96 1.02 -12.41 -19.68
CA LYS A 96 0.13 -12.68 -20.80
C LYS A 96 -0.18 -14.18 -20.78
N PRO A 97 -1.38 -14.61 -20.33
CA PRO A 97 -1.68 -16.02 -20.20
C PRO A 97 -1.70 -16.70 -21.57
N THR A 98 -1.18 -17.92 -21.64
CA THR A 98 -1.33 -18.77 -22.82
C THR A 98 -2.70 -19.45 -22.83
N PRO A 99 -3.19 -19.97 -23.98
CA PRO A 99 -4.46 -20.69 -24.04
C PRO A 99 -4.56 -21.89 -23.08
N ASN A 100 -3.41 -22.45 -22.69
CA ASN A 100 -3.31 -23.59 -21.77
C ASN A 100 -3.05 -23.18 -20.30
N ASP A 101 -3.01 -21.90 -19.99
CA ASP A 101 -2.80 -21.42 -18.62
C ASP A 101 -4.02 -21.81 -17.77
N LYS A 102 -3.80 -22.63 -16.75
CA LYS A 102 -4.85 -23.09 -15.83
C LYS A 102 -5.08 -22.14 -14.65
N ARG A 103 -4.20 -21.15 -14.46
CA ARG A 103 -4.35 -20.15 -13.40
C ARG A 103 -5.58 -19.29 -13.68
N LYS A 104 -6.17 -18.79 -12.62
CA LYS A 104 -7.33 -17.89 -12.71
C LYS A 104 -6.89 -16.43 -12.70
N PRO A 105 -7.54 -15.53 -13.44
CA PRO A 105 -7.24 -14.12 -13.41
C PRO A 105 -7.73 -13.46 -12.11
N LEU A 106 -6.98 -12.45 -11.67
CA LEU A 106 -7.28 -11.56 -10.56
C LEU A 106 -7.08 -10.11 -11.01
N SER A 107 -8.11 -9.26 -10.91
CA SER A 107 -7.94 -7.83 -11.16
C SER A 107 -6.93 -7.23 -10.17
N VAL A 108 -6.06 -6.36 -10.65
CA VAL A 108 -5.09 -5.67 -9.82
C VAL A 108 -5.75 -4.86 -8.70
N SER A 109 -6.98 -4.39 -8.89
CA SER A 109 -7.77 -3.68 -7.87
C SER A 109 -8.13 -4.54 -6.65
N ALA A 110 -8.15 -5.86 -6.82
CA ALA A 110 -8.47 -6.84 -5.79
C ALA A 110 -7.21 -7.50 -5.17
N TRP A 111 -6.03 -7.26 -5.73
CA TRP A 111 -4.81 -7.97 -5.33
C TRP A 111 -4.42 -7.76 -3.87
N THR A 112 -4.42 -6.51 -3.42
CA THR A 112 -4.14 -6.17 -2.01
C THR A 112 -5.14 -6.83 -1.07
N GLN A 113 -6.44 -6.79 -1.42
CA GLN A 113 -7.48 -7.41 -0.60
C GLN A 113 -7.33 -8.92 -0.54
N TYR A 114 -6.99 -9.57 -1.66
CA TYR A 114 -6.71 -11.01 -1.68
C TYR A 114 -5.64 -11.40 -0.66
N VAL A 115 -4.56 -10.62 -0.60
CA VAL A 115 -3.46 -10.87 0.34
C VAL A 115 -3.89 -10.65 1.80
N LEU A 116 -4.58 -9.55 2.10
CA LEU A 116 -5.08 -9.27 3.44
C LEU A 116 -6.12 -10.31 3.91
N ASP A 117 -6.94 -10.81 3.01
CA ASP A 117 -7.98 -11.80 3.32
C ASP A 117 -7.42 -13.20 3.60
N ASN A 118 -6.26 -13.57 3.02
CA ASN A 118 -5.81 -14.96 3.00
C ASN A 118 -4.61 -15.28 3.87
N TYR A 119 -3.75 -14.29 4.20
CA TYR A 119 -2.46 -14.55 4.87
C TYR A 119 -2.35 -13.80 6.19
N ALA A 120 -1.74 -14.46 7.19
CA ALA A 120 -1.46 -13.86 8.49
C ALA A 120 -0.05 -13.24 8.54
N THR A 121 0.89 -13.76 7.75
CA THR A 121 2.30 -13.37 7.77
C THR A 121 2.87 -13.22 6.35
N VAL A 122 3.96 -12.47 6.25
CA VAL A 122 4.74 -12.35 5.00
C VAL A 122 5.22 -13.70 4.51
N ALA A 123 5.75 -14.53 5.41
CA ALA A 123 6.26 -15.86 5.06
C ALA A 123 5.18 -16.78 4.45
N GLU A 124 3.96 -16.77 5.00
CA GLU A 124 2.82 -17.50 4.42
C GLU A 124 2.49 -17.00 3.01
N ALA A 125 2.37 -15.69 2.84
CA ALA A 125 2.06 -15.07 1.56
C ALA A 125 3.13 -15.39 0.51
N VAL A 126 4.41 -15.22 0.82
CA VAL A 126 5.53 -15.50 -0.09
C VAL A 126 5.56 -16.97 -0.48
N LYS A 127 5.39 -17.89 0.48
CA LYS A 127 5.37 -19.34 0.23
C LYS A 127 4.29 -19.74 -0.77
N ASP A 128 3.13 -19.11 -0.70
CA ASP A 128 2.00 -19.45 -1.57
C ASP A 128 2.06 -18.69 -2.90
N LEU A 129 2.33 -17.39 -2.88
CA LEU A 129 2.37 -16.57 -4.08
C LEU A 129 3.53 -16.93 -5.04
N ARG A 130 4.63 -17.53 -4.55
CA ARG A 130 5.68 -18.12 -5.40
C ARG A 130 5.18 -19.24 -6.31
N LYS A 131 4.07 -19.88 -5.97
CA LYS A 131 3.44 -20.91 -6.82
C LYS A 131 2.56 -20.31 -7.91
N GLU A 132 2.40 -18.97 -7.89
CA GLU A 132 1.53 -18.24 -8.81
C GLU A 132 0.11 -18.83 -8.92
N PRO A 133 -0.68 -18.90 -7.82
CA PRO A 133 -2.00 -19.54 -7.83
C PRO A 133 -3.00 -18.81 -8.72
N PHE A 134 -2.71 -17.61 -9.14
CA PHE A 134 -3.44 -16.78 -10.09
C PHE A 134 -2.45 -15.93 -10.92
N TYR A 135 -2.94 -15.25 -11.92
CA TYR A 135 -2.20 -14.15 -12.56
C TYR A 135 -2.98 -12.85 -12.44
N VAL A 136 -2.24 -11.74 -12.26
CA VAL A 136 -2.83 -10.40 -12.11
C VAL A 136 -3.12 -9.83 -13.49
N VAL A 137 -4.28 -9.19 -13.63
CA VAL A 137 -4.73 -8.49 -14.85
C VAL A 137 -4.88 -7.01 -14.53
N PRO A 138 -4.32 -6.12 -15.37
CA PRO A 138 -4.49 -4.69 -15.20
C PRO A 138 -5.94 -4.27 -15.40
N THR A 139 -6.29 -3.11 -14.83
CA THR A 139 -7.56 -2.43 -15.07
C THR A 139 -7.30 -0.95 -15.30
N MET A 140 -8.25 -0.24 -15.87
CA MET A 140 -8.20 1.22 -15.92
C MET A 140 -8.81 1.80 -14.66
N THR A 141 -8.15 2.81 -14.09
CA THR A 141 -8.71 3.58 -12.98
C THR A 141 -9.84 4.49 -13.48
N PRO A 142 -10.77 4.94 -12.62
CA PRO A 142 -11.85 5.85 -13.03
C PRO A 142 -11.38 7.16 -13.67
N ASP A 143 -10.18 7.64 -13.35
CA ASP A 143 -9.55 8.80 -13.94
C ASP A 143 -8.69 8.48 -15.19
N GLY A 144 -8.83 7.27 -15.75
CA GLY A 144 -8.25 6.88 -17.04
C GLY A 144 -6.76 6.51 -17.00
N LYS A 145 -6.21 6.13 -15.84
CA LYS A 145 -4.83 5.66 -15.72
C LYS A 145 -4.77 4.14 -15.80
N PRO A 146 -3.76 3.57 -16.46
CA PRO A 146 -3.56 2.12 -16.44
C PRO A 146 -3.15 1.65 -15.03
N GLY A 147 -3.68 0.53 -14.59
CA GLY A 147 -3.35 -0.09 -13.31
C GLY A 147 -2.01 -0.82 -13.32
N GLN A 148 -0.93 -0.09 -13.56
CA GLN A 148 0.45 -0.57 -13.50
C GLN A 148 0.94 -0.43 -12.07
N LEU A 149 0.85 -1.50 -11.28
CA LEU A 149 1.05 -1.46 -9.84
C LEU A 149 2.01 -2.56 -9.39
N HIS A 150 2.65 -2.34 -8.24
CA HIS A 150 3.39 -3.34 -7.50
C HIS A 150 2.93 -3.36 -6.04
N LEU A 151 3.10 -4.49 -5.39
CA LEU A 151 2.58 -4.74 -4.04
C LEU A 151 3.73 -4.93 -3.06
N SER A 152 3.64 -4.31 -1.88
CA SER A 152 4.49 -4.67 -0.74
C SER A 152 3.65 -5.16 0.43
N ILE A 153 4.24 -6.06 1.21
CA ILE A 153 3.65 -6.55 2.46
C ILE A 153 4.69 -6.52 3.58
N SER A 154 4.23 -6.37 4.80
CA SER A 154 5.05 -6.45 6.02
C SER A 154 4.22 -6.96 7.20
N ASP A 155 4.87 -7.53 8.20
CA ASP A 155 4.19 -8.09 9.37
C ASP A 155 4.88 -7.75 10.70
N ALA A 156 4.31 -8.23 11.81
CA ALA A 156 4.77 -7.94 13.16
C ALA A 156 6.17 -8.52 13.49
N THR A 157 6.72 -9.41 12.66
CA THR A 157 8.11 -9.91 12.81
C THR A 157 9.13 -8.95 12.19
N GLY A 158 8.65 -7.96 11.42
CA GLY A 158 9.47 -7.07 10.61
C GLY A 158 9.87 -7.68 9.27
N ASP A 159 9.33 -8.84 8.92
CA ASP A 159 9.51 -9.42 7.60
C ASP A 159 8.82 -8.58 6.53
N SER A 160 9.38 -8.57 5.33
CA SER A 160 8.95 -7.70 4.23
C SER A 160 9.10 -8.39 2.88
N ALA A 161 8.11 -8.24 2.03
CA ALA A 161 8.22 -8.69 0.64
C ALA A 161 7.62 -7.66 -0.32
N ILE A 162 8.21 -7.59 -1.52
CA ILE A 162 7.80 -6.75 -2.63
C ILE A 162 7.57 -7.64 -3.84
N PHE A 163 6.44 -7.46 -4.49
CA PHE A 163 5.99 -8.24 -5.64
C PHE A 163 5.86 -7.32 -6.84
N GLU A 164 6.67 -7.56 -7.86
CA GLU A 164 6.71 -6.81 -9.11
C GLU A 164 6.51 -7.73 -10.31
N TYR A 165 5.66 -7.32 -11.24
CA TYR A 165 5.56 -7.95 -12.55
C TYR A 165 6.44 -7.17 -13.54
N VAL A 166 7.53 -7.77 -14.01
CA VAL A 166 8.47 -7.16 -14.96
C VAL A 166 8.67 -8.10 -16.14
N GLY A 167 8.44 -7.62 -17.36
CA GLY A 167 8.53 -8.44 -18.56
C GLY A 167 7.61 -9.67 -18.53
N GLY A 168 6.43 -9.56 -17.94
CA GLY A 168 5.46 -10.63 -17.81
C GLY A 168 5.80 -11.72 -16.79
N LYS A 169 6.75 -11.45 -15.87
CA LYS A 169 7.18 -12.39 -14.81
C LYS A 169 7.00 -11.78 -13.44
N LEU A 170 6.55 -12.59 -12.48
CA LEU A 170 6.48 -12.18 -11.09
C LEU A 170 7.87 -12.28 -10.43
N ASN A 171 8.40 -11.16 -9.99
CA ASN A 171 9.59 -11.06 -9.15
C ASN A 171 9.17 -10.84 -7.71
N ILE A 172 9.73 -11.62 -6.78
CA ILE A 172 9.44 -11.52 -5.35
C ILE A 172 10.76 -11.20 -4.62
N HIS A 173 10.86 -9.96 -4.16
CA HIS A 173 11.95 -9.51 -3.30
C HIS A 173 11.52 -9.75 -1.86
N HIS A 174 12.17 -10.70 -1.16
CA HIS A 174 11.78 -11.11 0.19
C HIS A 174 12.97 -11.04 1.13
N SER A 175 12.98 -10.07 1.99
CA SER A 175 13.95 -9.90 3.08
C SER A 175 13.44 -8.85 4.05
N ARG A 176 13.76 -9.02 5.33
CA ARG A 176 13.59 -8.01 6.39
C ARG A 176 14.32 -6.70 6.07
N GLU A 177 15.35 -6.73 5.24
CA GLU A 177 16.13 -5.56 4.82
C GLU A 177 15.39 -4.69 3.79
N PHE A 178 14.39 -5.22 3.11
CA PHE A 178 13.62 -4.49 2.12
C PHE A 178 12.56 -3.59 2.75
N GLN A 179 13.06 -2.55 3.45
CA GLN A 179 12.23 -1.65 4.27
C GLN A 179 11.56 -0.51 3.48
N VAL A 180 12.04 -0.19 2.28
CA VAL A 180 11.56 0.93 1.49
C VAL A 180 11.09 0.45 0.13
N MET A 181 9.99 1.02 -0.36
CA MET A 181 9.52 0.88 -1.73
C MET A 181 8.92 2.22 -2.17
N THR A 182 9.23 2.65 -3.40
CA THR A 182 8.60 3.82 -4.00
C THR A 182 7.93 3.45 -5.32
N ASN A 183 8.31 4.05 -6.44
CA ASN A 183 7.75 3.77 -7.75
C ASN A 183 8.86 3.33 -8.73
N SER A 184 8.95 3.97 -9.90
CA SER A 184 10.02 3.73 -10.88
C SER A 184 11.40 4.17 -10.39
N PRO A 185 12.45 3.47 -10.80
CA PRO A 185 12.47 2.26 -11.60
C PRO A 185 12.15 0.99 -10.79
N VAL A 186 12.18 -0.19 -11.43
CA VAL A 186 12.01 -1.49 -10.76
C VAL A 186 12.94 -1.67 -9.56
N TYR A 187 12.56 -2.50 -8.62
CA TYR A 187 13.15 -2.54 -7.28
C TYR A 187 14.66 -2.79 -7.27
N ASP A 188 15.18 -3.71 -8.08
CA ASP A 188 16.62 -3.98 -8.17
C ASP A 188 17.42 -2.73 -8.60
N GLN A 189 16.86 -1.94 -9.50
CA GLN A 189 17.50 -0.70 -9.94
C GLN A 189 17.44 0.38 -8.85
N GLN A 190 16.37 0.43 -8.05
CA GLN A 190 16.31 1.33 -6.90
C GLN A 190 17.34 0.99 -5.85
N ILE A 191 17.55 -0.30 -5.56
CA ILE A 191 18.61 -0.76 -4.66
C ILE A 191 19.99 -0.33 -5.18
N ALA A 192 20.26 -0.52 -6.48
CA ALA A 192 21.53 -0.12 -7.08
C ALA A 192 21.79 1.40 -6.97
N LEU A 193 20.76 2.22 -7.22
CA LEU A 193 20.84 3.68 -7.05
C LEU A 193 21.05 4.06 -5.58
N ASN A 194 20.38 3.41 -4.65
CA ASN A 194 20.54 3.66 -3.22
C ASN A 194 21.96 3.35 -2.75
N ASN A 195 22.54 2.24 -3.21
CA ASN A 195 23.93 1.85 -2.88
C ASN A 195 24.95 2.92 -3.31
N TYR A 196 24.73 3.60 -4.43
CA TYR A 196 25.56 4.73 -4.84
C TYR A 196 25.46 5.89 -3.84
N TRP A 197 24.24 6.25 -3.42
CA TRP A 197 24.02 7.35 -2.48
C TRP A 197 24.50 7.03 -1.06
N GLU A 198 24.50 5.78 -0.65
CA GLU A 198 25.06 5.36 0.63
C GLU A 198 26.57 5.65 0.72
N GLN A 199 27.30 5.55 -0.41
CA GLN A 199 28.73 5.89 -0.46
C GLN A 199 28.97 7.41 -0.29
N ILE A 200 28.04 8.25 -0.72
CA ILE A 200 28.12 9.71 -0.50
C ILE A 200 27.87 10.04 0.96
N GLY A 201 26.96 9.31 1.61
CA GLY A 201 26.54 9.49 2.99
C GLY A 201 25.47 10.59 3.17
N GLY A 202 24.36 10.20 3.77
CA GLY A 202 23.18 11.06 3.91
C GLY A 202 23.35 12.27 4.83
N THR A 203 24.38 12.29 5.68
CA THR A 203 24.78 13.46 6.48
C THR A 203 25.54 14.49 5.66
N THR A 204 26.13 14.08 4.52
CA THR A 204 26.81 14.95 3.59
C THR A 204 25.85 15.52 2.55
N MET A 205 25.06 14.63 1.91
CA MET A 205 24.11 15.04 0.88
C MET A 205 23.03 13.97 0.68
N LEU A 206 21.80 14.40 0.43
CA LEU A 206 20.69 13.58 -0.03
C LEU A 206 20.03 14.20 -1.26
N PRO A 207 19.53 13.38 -2.22
CA PRO A 207 18.84 13.92 -3.39
C PRO A 207 17.50 14.52 -2.97
N GLY A 208 17.19 15.74 -3.44
CA GLY A 208 16.09 16.57 -2.93
C GLY A 208 14.82 16.59 -3.78
N THR A 209 14.81 15.94 -4.96
CA THR A 209 13.63 16.00 -5.84
C THR A 209 12.48 15.08 -5.40
N ASN A 210 11.31 15.27 -6.01
CA ASN A 210 10.14 14.40 -5.77
C ASN A 210 10.17 13.12 -6.63
N ARG A 211 11.23 12.86 -7.40
CA ARG A 211 11.38 11.61 -8.16
C ARG A 211 11.39 10.39 -7.24
N ALA A 212 10.84 9.29 -7.73
CA ALA A 212 10.73 8.07 -6.95
C ALA A 212 12.07 7.56 -6.40
N ALA A 213 13.12 7.56 -7.23
CA ALA A 213 14.48 7.16 -6.82
C ALA A 213 15.05 8.07 -5.72
N ASP A 214 14.82 9.38 -5.80
CA ASP A 214 15.30 10.34 -4.80
C ASP A 214 14.55 10.19 -3.47
N ARG A 215 13.23 9.92 -3.53
CA ARG A 215 12.43 9.63 -2.35
C ARG A 215 12.82 8.29 -1.72
N PHE A 216 13.17 7.28 -2.54
CA PHE A 216 13.69 6.01 -2.06
C PHE A 216 14.96 6.22 -1.22
N VAL A 217 15.92 6.95 -1.73
CA VAL A 217 17.19 7.26 -1.03
C VAL A 217 16.93 8.01 0.28
N ARG A 218 16.11 9.07 0.26
CA ARG A 218 15.77 9.81 1.48
C ARG A 218 15.07 8.95 2.50
N ALA A 219 14.07 8.18 2.08
CA ALA A 219 13.35 7.28 2.96
C ALA A 219 14.25 6.20 3.57
N SER A 220 15.16 5.62 2.77
CA SER A 220 16.14 4.62 3.22
C SER A 220 17.10 5.21 4.25
N PHE A 221 17.62 6.40 4.00
CA PHE A 221 18.47 7.07 4.97
C PHE A 221 17.72 7.38 6.28
N TYR A 222 16.58 8.06 6.20
CA TYR A 222 15.88 8.51 7.40
C TYR A 222 15.30 7.37 8.23
N ILE A 223 14.75 6.32 7.61
CA ILE A 223 14.19 5.20 8.39
C ILE A 223 15.26 4.46 9.19
N ASN A 224 16.52 4.52 8.74
CA ASN A 224 17.66 3.94 9.45
C ASN A 224 18.29 4.93 10.44
N ALA A 225 18.27 6.23 10.15
CA ALA A 225 18.89 7.27 10.96
C ALA A 225 18.07 7.68 12.20
N ILE A 226 16.74 7.54 12.16
CA ILE A 226 15.89 7.86 13.32
C ILE A 226 16.18 6.93 14.50
N PRO A 227 16.05 7.42 15.76
CA PRO A 227 16.28 6.63 16.95
C PRO A 227 15.47 5.33 16.95
N LYS A 228 16.12 4.24 17.38
CA LYS A 228 15.46 2.95 17.57
C LYS A 228 14.95 2.87 19.01
N THR A 229 13.63 2.93 19.18
CA THR A 229 12.96 2.92 20.48
C THR A 229 11.95 1.80 20.60
N SER A 230 11.75 1.29 21.82
CA SER A 230 10.64 0.39 22.16
C SER A 230 9.37 1.14 22.56
N ASN A 231 9.45 2.46 22.74
CA ASN A 231 8.27 3.29 22.96
C ASN A 231 7.51 3.43 21.63
N ILE A 232 6.40 2.74 21.53
CA ILE A 232 5.62 2.67 20.28
C ILE A 232 5.08 4.05 19.85
N ASN A 233 4.75 4.93 20.76
CA ASN A 233 4.23 6.26 20.41
C ASN A 233 5.34 7.15 19.82
N GLU A 234 6.55 7.07 20.37
CA GLU A 234 7.72 7.74 19.80
C GLU A 234 8.08 7.17 18.42
N ALA A 235 8.05 5.84 18.28
CA ALA A 235 8.31 5.18 17.01
C ALA A 235 7.30 5.62 15.92
N ILE A 236 6.01 5.68 16.25
CA ILE A 236 4.96 6.15 15.33
C ILE A 236 5.21 7.61 14.93
N ALA A 237 5.52 8.50 15.90
CA ALA A 237 5.80 9.91 15.62
C ALA A 237 7.03 10.08 14.72
N ALA A 238 8.10 9.31 14.99
CA ALA A 238 9.31 9.32 14.17
C ALA A 238 9.04 8.80 12.75
N VAL A 239 8.27 7.73 12.59
CA VAL A 239 7.91 7.18 11.29
C VAL A 239 7.00 8.13 10.50
N PHE A 240 6.07 8.83 11.16
CA PHE A 240 5.33 9.93 10.52
C PHE A 240 6.26 11.02 9.99
N SER A 241 7.31 11.37 10.72
CA SER A 241 8.30 12.36 10.26
C SER A 241 9.02 11.90 9.00
N VAL A 242 9.41 10.62 8.94
CA VAL A 242 10.05 10.03 7.75
C VAL A 242 9.10 10.05 6.54
N ILE A 243 7.87 9.57 6.71
CA ILE A 243 6.95 9.49 5.56
C ILE A 243 6.51 10.88 5.08
N ARG A 244 6.41 11.86 5.97
CA ARG A 244 6.16 13.25 5.60
C ARG A 244 7.31 13.86 4.82
N ASN A 245 8.56 13.54 5.15
CA ASN A 245 9.73 13.99 4.40
C ASN A 245 9.77 13.41 2.97
N ALA A 246 9.32 12.17 2.79
CA ALA A 246 9.22 11.54 1.48
C ALA A 246 7.93 11.91 0.71
N SER A 247 7.06 12.72 1.28
CA SER A 247 5.79 13.16 0.67
C SER A 247 6.02 14.28 -0.34
N VAL A 248 5.10 14.39 -1.28
CA VAL A 248 5.03 15.49 -2.25
C VAL A 248 4.04 16.54 -1.74
N PRO A 249 4.41 17.82 -1.65
CA PRO A 249 3.53 18.87 -1.17
C PRO A 249 2.20 18.92 -1.93
N LEU A 250 1.09 19.09 -1.21
CA LEU A 250 -0.24 19.17 -1.80
C LEU A 250 -0.32 20.33 -2.78
N GLY A 251 -0.83 20.05 -3.99
CA GLY A 251 -1.06 21.06 -5.01
C GLY A 251 0.19 21.55 -5.74
N ILE A 252 1.34 20.90 -5.54
CA ILE A 252 2.53 21.24 -6.33
C ILE A 252 2.26 21.03 -7.82
N THR A 253 2.65 22.01 -8.64
CA THR A 253 2.50 21.97 -10.08
C THR A 253 3.82 22.27 -10.77
N THR A 254 3.97 21.73 -11.98
CA THR A 254 5.07 22.09 -12.90
C THR A 254 4.48 22.76 -14.13
N PRO A 255 5.09 23.83 -14.67
CA PRO A 255 4.58 24.46 -15.90
C PRO A 255 4.36 23.43 -17.00
N GLY A 256 3.19 23.45 -17.63
CA GLY A 256 2.79 22.48 -18.66
C GLY A 256 2.38 21.09 -18.12
N GLN A 257 2.46 20.85 -16.84
CA GLN A 257 2.08 19.58 -16.19
C GLN A 257 1.39 19.84 -14.86
N PRO A 258 0.17 20.40 -14.86
CA PRO A 258 -0.59 20.65 -13.65
C PRO A 258 -0.91 19.33 -12.95
N ASN A 259 -0.77 19.30 -11.63
CA ASN A 259 -1.13 18.14 -10.78
C ASN A 259 -0.43 16.83 -11.18
N ILE A 260 0.89 16.86 -11.32
CA ILE A 260 1.67 15.66 -11.66
C ILE A 260 1.40 14.52 -10.69
N SER A 261 1.50 14.75 -9.39
CA SER A 261 1.04 13.95 -8.28
C SER A 261 1.39 14.66 -6.99
N SER A 262 0.48 14.78 -6.07
CA SER A 262 0.77 15.24 -4.73
C SER A 262 0.28 14.22 -3.70
N THR A 263 0.85 14.26 -2.50
CA THR A 263 0.39 13.36 -1.43
C THR A 263 -1.03 13.73 -1.04
N LEU A 264 -1.94 12.78 -1.15
CA LEU A 264 -3.35 12.93 -0.77
C LEU A 264 -3.57 12.53 0.68
N TRP A 265 -2.90 11.49 1.12
CA TRP A 265 -2.98 10.97 2.48
C TRP A 265 -1.77 10.09 2.84
N ARG A 266 -1.64 9.80 4.13
CA ARG A 266 -0.64 8.87 4.69
C ARG A 266 -1.32 7.89 5.63
N SER A 267 -0.80 6.66 5.65
CA SER A 267 -1.13 5.66 6.66
C SER A 267 0.11 5.30 7.47
N VAL A 268 -0.08 4.98 8.75
CA VAL A 268 0.96 4.41 9.61
C VAL A 268 0.35 3.26 10.39
N SER A 269 0.98 2.10 10.32
CA SER A 269 0.49 0.84 10.86
C SER A 269 1.40 0.35 11.99
N ASP A 270 0.87 0.30 13.20
CA ASP A 270 1.49 -0.33 14.36
C ASP A 270 1.11 -1.82 14.36
N HIS A 271 2.04 -2.66 13.95
CA HIS A 271 1.78 -4.09 13.79
C HIS A 271 1.48 -4.80 15.12
N LYS A 272 2.18 -4.41 16.20
CA LYS A 272 2.08 -5.06 17.51
C LYS A 272 0.71 -4.84 18.16
N ASN A 273 0.25 -3.60 18.18
CA ASN A 273 -1.02 -3.23 18.79
C ASN A 273 -2.18 -3.19 17.77
N LYS A 274 -1.90 -3.47 16.50
CA LYS A 274 -2.88 -3.49 15.40
C LYS A 274 -3.67 -2.18 15.33
N ARG A 275 -2.93 -1.07 15.28
CA ARG A 275 -3.48 0.27 15.12
C ARG A 275 -3.15 0.79 13.72
N TYR A 276 -4.19 1.19 13.00
CA TYR A 276 -4.08 1.76 11.66
C TYR A 276 -4.35 3.25 11.72
N PHE A 277 -3.28 4.04 11.65
CA PHE A 277 -3.32 5.52 11.63
C PHE A 277 -3.55 6.02 10.22
N PHE A 278 -4.28 7.12 10.10
CA PHE A 278 -4.54 7.79 8.84
C PHE A 278 -4.42 9.30 8.98
N GLU A 279 -3.82 9.95 7.98
CA GLU A 279 -3.65 11.39 7.88
C GLU A 279 -4.02 11.85 6.47
N SER A 280 -5.11 12.60 6.32
CA SER A 280 -5.41 13.32 5.08
C SER A 280 -4.57 14.58 4.99
N THR A 281 -4.01 14.88 3.80
CA THR A 281 -3.30 16.17 3.60
C THR A 281 -4.24 17.37 3.55
N ARG A 282 -5.54 17.15 3.39
CA ARG A 282 -6.59 18.18 3.40
C ARG A 282 -7.20 18.42 4.77
N SER A 283 -6.82 17.61 5.76
CA SER A 283 -7.23 17.76 7.16
C SER A 283 -5.97 17.78 8.03
N PRO A 284 -5.83 18.71 8.98
CA PRO A 284 -4.63 18.81 9.80
C PRO A 284 -4.52 17.70 10.86
N ASN A 285 -5.48 16.81 10.95
CA ASN A 285 -5.58 15.84 12.03
C ASN A 285 -5.13 14.45 11.61
N VAL A 286 -4.46 13.78 12.56
CA VAL A 286 -4.19 12.35 12.51
C VAL A 286 -5.23 11.64 13.39
N PHE A 287 -5.81 10.57 12.88
CA PHE A 287 -6.67 9.67 13.65
C PHE A 287 -6.24 8.21 13.42
N TRP A 288 -6.80 7.28 14.17
CA TRP A 288 -6.49 5.87 13.99
C TRP A 288 -7.70 4.98 14.21
N VAL A 289 -7.55 3.73 13.82
CA VAL A 289 -8.50 2.65 14.10
C VAL A 289 -7.76 1.59 14.91
N ASN A 290 -8.22 1.29 16.11
CA ASN A 290 -7.81 0.09 16.81
C ASN A 290 -8.56 -1.09 16.20
N LEU A 291 -7.86 -2.03 15.57
CA LEU A 291 -8.50 -3.19 14.97
C LEU A 291 -9.15 -4.10 16.03
N SER A 292 -8.65 -4.07 17.28
CA SER A 292 -9.26 -4.79 18.40
C SER A 292 -10.67 -4.33 18.77
N ASP A 293 -11.01 -3.08 18.41
CA ASP A 293 -12.33 -2.49 18.69
C ASP A 293 -13.32 -2.71 17.54
N MET A 294 -12.86 -3.41 16.47
CA MET A 294 -13.69 -3.78 15.32
C MET A 294 -14.21 -5.22 15.50
N ASP A 295 -15.47 -5.44 15.21
CA ASP A 295 -16.05 -6.78 15.17
C ASP A 295 -15.88 -7.39 13.77
N PHE A 296 -14.87 -8.24 13.63
CA PHE A 296 -14.56 -8.94 12.38
C PHE A 296 -15.19 -10.36 12.31
N ALA A 297 -16.10 -10.71 13.20
CA ALA A 297 -16.73 -12.04 13.16
C ALA A 297 -17.47 -12.26 11.83
N GLU A 298 -17.51 -13.51 11.38
CA GLU A 298 -18.30 -13.91 10.21
C GLU A 298 -19.77 -13.53 10.36
N GLY A 299 -20.37 -13.05 9.27
CA GLY A 299 -21.77 -12.59 9.25
C GLY A 299 -21.97 -11.16 9.77
N LYS A 300 -20.93 -10.49 10.26
CA LYS A 300 -21.05 -9.07 10.62
C LYS A 300 -21.08 -8.18 9.37
N PRO A 301 -21.74 -7.01 9.45
CA PRO A 301 -21.79 -6.11 8.30
C PRO A 301 -20.42 -5.50 7.98
N THR A 302 -20.17 -5.30 6.70
CA THR A 302 -19.14 -4.36 6.25
C THR A 302 -19.45 -2.97 6.76
N LYS A 303 -18.41 -2.22 7.15
CA LYS A 303 -18.56 -0.85 7.64
C LYS A 303 -17.64 0.09 6.90
N LYS A 304 -18.02 1.35 6.83
CA LYS A 304 -17.28 2.44 6.18
C LYS A 304 -17.12 3.62 7.10
N LEU A 305 -15.95 4.24 7.11
CA LEU A 305 -15.71 5.56 7.63
C LEU A 305 -15.53 6.51 6.43
N THR A 306 -16.49 7.39 6.23
CA THR A 306 -16.46 8.34 5.12
C THR A 306 -15.55 9.51 5.46
N LEU A 307 -14.53 9.75 4.63
CA LEU A 307 -13.51 10.79 4.80
C LEU A 307 -13.70 12.00 3.88
N THR A 308 -14.72 11.94 3.02
CA THR A 308 -15.03 13.01 2.06
C THR A 308 -15.75 14.18 2.71
N ASN A 309 -15.87 15.29 1.99
CA ASN A 309 -16.63 16.49 2.40
C ASN A 309 -16.07 17.21 3.64
N GLY A 310 -14.74 17.19 3.82
CA GLY A 310 -14.10 17.94 4.91
C GLY A 310 -14.30 17.35 6.30
N ALA A 311 -14.66 16.06 6.39
CA ALA A 311 -14.78 15.37 7.67
C ALA A 311 -13.44 15.40 8.42
N VAL A 312 -13.50 15.77 9.69
CA VAL A 312 -12.35 15.84 10.60
C VAL A 312 -12.51 14.82 11.69
N PHE A 313 -11.51 13.97 11.85
CA PHE A 313 -11.48 12.91 12.86
C PHE A 313 -10.25 13.06 13.74
N ALA A 314 -10.35 12.64 15.00
CA ALA A 314 -9.25 12.61 15.95
C ALA A 314 -9.39 11.37 16.85
N GLY A 315 -8.26 10.84 17.30
CA GLY A 315 -8.26 9.69 18.21
C GLY A 315 -8.66 8.38 17.53
N ASN A 316 -9.18 7.45 18.32
CA ASN A 316 -9.67 6.16 17.84
C ASN A 316 -11.08 6.29 17.24
N THR A 317 -11.21 5.98 15.97
CA THR A 317 -12.46 6.14 15.20
C THR A 317 -13.24 4.85 14.98
N ALA A 318 -12.86 3.74 15.59
CA ALA A 318 -13.49 2.44 15.37
C ALA A 318 -15.03 2.48 15.56
N ALA A 319 -15.53 3.21 16.57
CA ALA A 319 -16.95 3.38 16.83
C ALA A 319 -17.69 4.28 15.81
N GLN A 320 -16.97 4.99 14.95
CA GLN A 320 -17.53 5.94 13.98
C GLN A 320 -17.82 5.30 12.62
N PHE A 321 -17.34 4.08 12.38
CA PHE A 321 -17.66 3.32 11.19
C PHE A 321 -19.16 2.96 11.14
N LYS A 322 -19.77 3.18 10.00
CA LYS A 322 -21.20 2.88 9.76
C LYS A 322 -21.36 1.67 8.84
N PRO A 323 -22.38 0.85 9.03
CA PRO A 323 -22.72 -0.20 8.06
C PRO A 323 -22.85 0.36 6.65
N ALA A 324 -22.26 -0.34 5.68
CA ALA A 324 -22.31 0.02 4.28
C ALA A 324 -22.17 -1.22 3.39
N GLU A 325 -22.78 -1.17 2.21
CA GLU A 325 -22.55 -2.21 1.20
C GLU A 325 -21.09 -2.17 0.74
N PRO A 326 -20.42 -3.32 0.63
CA PRO A 326 -19.03 -3.37 0.19
C PRO A 326 -18.88 -2.86 -1.23
N PHE A 327 -17.81 -2.10 -1.50
CA PHE A 327 -17.50 -1.69 -2.87
C PHE A 327 -17.16 -2.91 -3.74
N LYS A 328 -17.40 -2.76 -5.03
CA LYS A 328 -17.00 -3.73 -6.05
C LYS A 328 -15.62 -3.36 -6.60
N PHE A 329 -14.76 -4.35 -6.76
CA PHE A 329 -13.47 -4.14 -7.41
C PHE A 329 -13.62 -3.73 -8.87
N LEU A 330 -12.71 -2.90 -9.36
CA LEU A 330 -12.67 -2.53 -10.79
C LEU A 330 -12.48 -3.78 -11.63
N ALA A 331 -13.38 -3.96 -12.58
CA ALA A 331 -13.30 -5.07 -13.51
C ALA A 331 -12.08 -4.93 -14.41
N ALA A 332 -11.33 -6.03 -14.55
CA ALA A 332 -10.26 -6.13 -15.53
C ALA A 332 -10.79 -6.69 -16.84
N GLU A 333 -10.33 -6.14 -17.96
CA GLU A 333 -10.62 -6.70 -19.28
C GLU A 333 -9.68 -7.89 -19.54
N VAL A 334 -10.24 -9.09 -19.49
CA VAL A 334 -9.53 -10.32 -19.90
C VAL A 334 -9.79 -10.46 -21.40
N LYS A 335 -8.76 -10.18 -22.21
CA LYS A 335 -8.79 -10.41 -23.68
C LYS A 335 -8.62 -11.87 -24.02
#